data_bdee263d2dc3f322338e251d07379b05
#
_entry.id   bdee263d2dc3f322338e251d07379b05
#
_cell.length_a   1.000
_cell.length_b   1.000
_cell.length_c   1.000
_cell.angle_alpha   90.00
_cell.angle_beta   90.00
_cell.angle_gamma   90.00
#
_symmetry.space_group_name_H-M   'P 1'
#
loop_
_entity.id
_entity.type
_entity.pdbx_description
1 polymer ?
#
loop_
_entity_poly.entity_id
_entity_poly.type
_entity_poly.pdbx_seq_one_letter_code
_entity_poly.pdbx_strand_id
1 'polypeptide(L)'
;MAGTDQYGQPTWTDADAVNLAVDLTTAADSISSGQYRRGTQAQREAAKPFEGLEWWQTDADPGKFRYHAGQWQRADHEIGEYRHAHGDWRETHSRITKLPAGGVLFTLKLVGNRSVKWGPQRRQLGSIPAELAPPVNIAVMATLRTGGRWEAHAVEVTTNGQVVLDNSSDVQVDGTAQLNLTMNW
;
A
#
# COMPACT_ATOMS: atom_id res chain seq x y z
N MET A 1 2.76 23.08 36.68
CA MET A 1 2.83 21.99 35.67
C MET A 1 1.88 22.36 34.55
N ALA A 2 2.39 22.45 33.34
CA ALA A 2 1.55 22.74 32.19
C ALA A 2 0.44 21.68 32.05
N GLY A 3 -0.76 22.09 31.70
CA GLY A 3 -1.82 21.18 31.27
C GLY A 3 -1.58 20.63 29.86
N THR A 4 -2.53 19.88 29.34
CA THR A 4 -2.55 19.51 27.92
C THR A 4 -3.89 19.94 27.30
N ASP A 5 -3.84 20.37 26.05
CA ASP A 5 -5.04 20.65 25.28
C ASP A 5 -5.75 19.37 24.80
N GLN A 6 -6.81 19.53 24.02
CA GLN A 6 -7.57 18.40 23.45
C GLN A 6 -6.76 17.51 22.51
N TYR A 7 -5.63 17.99 22.01
CA TYR A 7 -4.72 17.26 21.11
C TYR A 7 -3.52 16.63 21.85
N GLY A 8 -3.47 16.80 23.21
CA GLY A 8 -2.38 16.31 24.03
C GLY A 8 -1.14 17.20 23.97
N GLN A 9 -1.25 18.41 23.42
CA GLN A 9 -0.14 19.38 23.40
C GLN A 9 -0.03 20.08 24.76
N PRO A 10 1.18 20.38 25.23
CA PRO A 10 1.36 21.10 26.48
C PRO A 10 0.78 22.52 26.36
N THR A 11 0.03 22.91 27.39
CA THR A 11 -0.48 24.28 27.53
C THR A 11 0.15 24.93 28.77
N TRP A 12 0.52 26.17 28.67
CA TRP A 12 1.12 26.96 29.74
C TRP A 12 0.21 28.11 30.08
N THR A 13 0.17 28.44 31.36
CA THR A 13 -0.53 29.62 31.87
C THR A 13 0.50 30.56 32.49
N ASP A 14 0.13 31.82 32.70
CA ASP A 14 0.99 32.83 33.34
C ASP A 14 1.41 32.44 34.78
N ALA A 15 0.70 31.48 35.39
CA ALA A 15 1.00 30.95 36.70
C ALA A 15 2.02 29.80 36.72
N ASP A 16 2.37 29.28 35.56
CA ASP A 16 3.32 28.18 35.46
C ASP A 16 4.75 28.68 35.66
N ALA A 17 5.50 28.01 36.54
CA ALA A 17 6.93 28.28 36.67
C ALA A 17 7.67 27.88 35.39
N VAL A 18 8.36 28.83 34.79
CA VAL A 18 9.11 28.61 33.55
C VAL A 18 10.38 27.79 33.82
N ASN A 19 10.41 26.57 33.31
CA ASN A 19 11.61 25.77 33.13
C ASN A 19 11.85 25.59 31.63
N LEU A 20 12.48 26.57 31.03
CA LEU A 20 12.59 26.70 29.57
C LEU A 20 13.17 25.43 28.91
N ALA A 21 14.14 24.77 29.52
CA ALA A 21 14.75 23.57 28.94
C ALA A 21 13.76 22.37 28.92
N VAL A 22 13.04 22.14 30.03
CA VAL A 22 12.05 21.08 30.15
C VAL A 22 10.84 21.38 29.26
N ASP A 23 10.40 22.63 29.25
CA ASP A 23 9.22 23.05 28.51
C ASP A 23 9.46 22.97 27.00
N LEU A 24 10.66 23.38 26.52
CA LEU A 24 11.04 23.24 25.11
C LEU A 24 11.21 21.78 24.71
N THR A 25 11.78 20.93 25.56
CA THR A 25 11.89 19.49 25.29
C THR A 25 10.50 18.86 25.21
N THR A 26 9.62 19.18 26.17
CA THR A 26 8.24 18.67 26.17
C THR A 26 7.46 19.13 24.94
N ALA A 27 7.63 20.40 24.53
CA ALA A 27 7.03 20.92 23.31
C ALA A 27 7.58 20.23 22.06
N ALA A 28 8.89 20.04 21.96
CA ALA A 28 9.50 19.35 20.82
C ALA A 28 9.05 17.89 20.73
N ASP A 29 8.98 17.19 21.87
CA ASP A 29 8.50 15.80 21.93
C ASP A 29 7.02 15.70 21.54
N SER A 30 6.19 16.64 21.97
CA SER A 30 4.77 16.66 21.60
C SER A 30 4.56 17.02 20.14
N ILE A 31 5.34 17.91 19.56
CA ILE A 31 5.31 18.23 18.12
C ILE A 31 5.76 17.01 17.31
N SER A 32 6.87 16.40 17.67
CA SER A 32 7.40 15.22 16.98
C SER A 32 6.50 13.98 17.11
N SER A 33 5.80 13.84 18.23
CA SER A 33 4.86 12.75 18.49
C SER A 33 3.43 13.06 18.04
N GLY A 34 3.09 14.32 17.78
CA GLY A 34 1.73 14.79 17.56
C GLY A 34 1.11 14.32 16.23
N GLN A 35 1.91 14.14 15.19
CA GLN A 35 1.42 13.72 13.88
C GLN A 35 1.68 12.24 13.59
N TYR A 36 2.67 11.65 14.23
CA TYR A 36 3.07 10.28 14.04
C TYR A 36 3.42 9.63 15.37
N ARG A 37 2.68 8.63 15.76
CA ARG A 37 2.90 7.87 17.01
C ARG A 37 3.19 6.41 16.71
N ARG A 38 3.83 5.76 17.65
CA ARG A 38 4.12 4.32 17.60
C ARG A 38 3.72 3.67 18.91
N GLY A 39 3.13 2.47 18.84
CA GLY A 39 2.73 1.73 20.04
C GLY A 39 1.84 0.54 19.72
N THR A 40 1.30 -0.05 20.76
CA THR A 40 0.37 -1.18 20.69
C THR A 40 -1.03 -0.73 20.26
N GLN A 41 -1.88 -1.70 19.89
CA GLN A 41 -3.29 -1.46 19.65
C GLN A 41 -3.97 -0.80 20.87
N ALA A 42 -3.72 -1.34 22.06
CA ALA A 42 -4.29 -0.80 23.29
C ALA A 42 -3.89 0.66 23.55
N GLN A 43 -2.63 1.01 23.27
CA GLN A 43 -2.16 2.39 23.36
C GLN A 43 -2.80 3.29 22.31
N ARG A 44 -3.00 2.79 21.09
CA ARG A 44 -3.69 3.49 20.01
C ARG A 44 -5.15 3.79 20.37
N GLU A 45 -5.85 2.81 20.90
CA GLU A 45 -7.27 2.93 21.30
C GLU A 45 -7.47 3.84 22.51
N ALA A 46 -6.49 3.86 23.43
CA ALA A 46 -6.49 4.76 24.60
C ALA A 46 -6.05 6.20 24.25
N ALA A 47 -5.45 6.43 23.09
CA ALA A 47 -5.03 7.75 22.68
C ALA A 47 -6.25 8.67 22.46
N LYS A 48 -6.07 9.96 22.68
CA LYS A 48 -7.03 10.99 22.24
C LYS A 48 -6.69 11.34 20.78
N PRO A 49 -7.41 10.80 19.81
CA PRO A 49 -7.07 11.02 18.41
C PRO A 49 -7.65 12.34 17.92
N PHE A 50 -6.98 12.93 16.93
CA PHE A 50 -7.47 14.06 16.14
C PHE A 50 -7.41 13.69 14.66
N GLU A 51 -8.16 14.39 13.83
CA GLU A 51 -8.24 14.14 12.40
C GLU A 51 -6.86 14.20 11.74
N GLY A 52 -6.49 13.10 11.05
CA GLY A 52 -5.20 12.98 10.39
C GLY A 52 -4.06 12.42 11.24
N LEU A 53 -4.27 12.16 12.54
CA LEU A 53 -3.25 11.51 13.37
C LEU A 53 -2.87 10.15 12.80
N GLU A 54 -1.57 9.91 12.64
CA GLU A 54 -1.02 8.65 12.19
C GLU A 54 -0.43 7.83 13.35
N TRP A 55 -0.61 6.52 13.29
CA TRP A 55 -0.13 5.58 14.29
C TRP A 55 0.52 4.36 13.66
N TRP A 56 1.73 4.02 14.07
CA TRP A 56 2.34 2.75 13.72
C TRP A 56 2.08 1.72 14.82
N GLN A 57 1.18 0.79 14.58
CA GLN A 57 0.89 -0.31 15.50
C GLN A 57 1.99 -1.37 15.40
N THR A 58 2.42 -1.88 16.56
CA THR A 58 3.57 -2.81 16.65
C THR A 58 3.22 -4.21 17.09
N ASP A 59 1.97 -4.45 17.52
CA ASP A 59 1.47 -5.73 18.02
C ASP A 59 0.39 -6.33 17.10
N ALA A 60 -0.47 -7.13 17.59
CA ALA A 60 -1.54 -7.97 17.01
C ALA A 60 -1.82 -7.88 15.51
N ASP A 61 -1.77 -6.72 14.92
CA ASP A 61 -1.92 -6.45 13.49
C ASP A 61 -1.00 -5.26 13.14
N PRO A 62 0.33 -5.51 13.02
CA PRO A 62 1.30 -4.44 12.78
C PRO A 62 1.01 -3.69 11.50
N GLY A 63 1.07 -2.36 11.57
CA GLY A 63 0.84 -1.53 10.41
C GLY A 63 0.55 -0.08 10.74
N LYS A 64 0.39 0.70 9.68
CA LYS A 64 0.10 2.12 9.76
C LYS A 64 -1.40 2.36 9.81
N PHE A 65 -1.84 3.12 10.82
CA PHE A 65 -3.21 3.55 10.98
C PHE A 65 -3.28 5.08 10.88
N ARG A 66 -4.42 5.58 10.42
CA ARG A 66 -4.74 7.00 10.40
C ARG A 66 -6.12 7.21 11.01
N TYR A 67 -6.26 8.21 11.86
CA TYR A 67 -7.55 8.60 12.37
C TYR A 67 -8.26 9.49 11.34
N HIS A 68 -9.44 9.05 10.91
CA HIS A 68 -10.24 9.76 9.91
C HIS A 68 -11.73 9.50 10.14
N ALA A 69 -12.54 10.58 10.02
CA ALA A 69 -13.99 10.51 10.18
C ALA A 69 -14.43 9.82 11.48
N GLY A 70 -13.76 10.13 12.60
CA GLY A 70 -14.12 9.62 13.92
C GLY A 70 -13.63 8.21 14.24
N GLN A 71 -12.82 7.59 13.39
CA GLN A 71 -12.34 6.22 13.62
C GLN A 71 -10.92 5.99 13.11
N TRP A 72 -10.25 4.98 13.68
CA TRP A 72 -8.97 4.52 13.18
C TRP A 72 -9.16 3.67 11.93
N GLN A 73 -8.53 4.07 10.85
CA GLN A 73 -8.50 3.34 9.60
C GLN A 73 -7.07 2.90 9.30
N ARG A 74 -6.91 1.68 8.83
CA ARG A 74 -5.60 1.21 8.42
C ARG A 74 -5.16 1.93 7.15
N ALA A 75 -4.02 2.62 7.20
CA ALA A 75 -3.51 3.43 6.10
C ALA A 75 -2.68 2.63 5.09
N ASP A 76 -2.15 1.48 5.52
CA ASP A 76 -1.37 0.55 4.70
C ASP A 76 -2.11 -0.77 4.45
N HIS A 77 -3.45 -0.71 4.49
CA HIS A 77 -4.28 -1.90 4.42
C HIS A 77 -4.19 -2.56 3.04
N GLU A 78 -3.75 -3.81 3.03
CA GLU A 78 -3.97 -4.71 1.94
C GLU A 78 -5.44 -5.11 1.93
N ILE A 79 -6.16 -4.71 0.89
CA ILE A 79 -7.63 -4.83 0.84
C ILE A 79 -8.11 -6.01 0.01
N GLY A 80 -7.20 -6.78 -0.55
CA GLY A 80 -7.56 -7.95 -1.34
C GLY A 80 -6.35 -8.77 -1.76
N GLU A 81 -6.62 -9.96 -2.23
CA GLU A 81 -5.62 -10.91 -2.67
C GLU A 81 -5.68 -11.08 -4.18
N TYR A 82 -4.53 -11.01 -4.83
CA TYR A 82 -4.39 -11.39 -6.23
C TYR A 82 -4.42 -12.93 -6.33
N ARG A 83 -5.26 -13.44 -7.24
CA ARG A 83 -5.34 -14.87 -7.53
C ARG A 83 -4.62 -15.16 -8.84
N HIS A 84 -3.51 -15.85 -8.73
CA HIS A 84 -2.72 -16.26 -9.88
C HIS A 84 -3.45 -17.35 -10.69
N ALA A 85 -3.47 -17.20 -12.02
CA ALA A 85 -4.24 -18.10 -12.90
C ALA A 85 -3.36 -18.96 -13.81
N HIS A 86 -2.06 -18.69 -13.98
CA HIS A 86 -1.27 -19.32 -15.04
C HIS A 86 -0.02 -20.00 -14.51
N GLY A 87 0.03 -21.34 -14.65
CA GLY A 87 1.12 -22.18 -14.14
C GLY A 87 2.50 -21.96 -14.77
N ASP A 88 2.63 -21.21 -15.87
CA ASP A 88 3.91 -20.83 -16.47
C ASP A 88 4.62 -19.71 -15.69
N TRP A 89 3.91 -19.02 -14.85
CA TRP A 89 4.41 -17.99 -13.96
C TRP A 89 4.27 -18.39 -12.50
N ARG A 90 5.13 -17.87 -11.67
CA ARG A 90 5.05 -17.94 -10.22
C ARG A 90 4.94 -16.51 -9.69
N GLU A 91 3.95 -16.27 -8.88
CA GLU A 91 3.86 -15.05 -8.12
C GLU A 91 4.98 -14.98 -7.07
N THR A 92 5.69 -13.89 -7.02
CA THR A 92 6.69 -13.60 -5.98
C THR A 92 6.29 -12.44 -5.10
N HIS A 93 5.41 -11.58 -5.59
CA HIS A 93 4.83 -10.49 -4.82
C HIS A 93 3.57 -9.99 -5.51
N SER A 94 2.52 -9.84 -4.73
CA SER A 94 1.35 -9.06 -5.11
C SER A 94 0.88 -8.24 -3.93
N ARG A 95 0.33 -7.08 -4.19
CA ARG A 95 -0.28 -6.24 -3.16
C ARG A 95 -1.36 -5.37 -3.75
N ILE A 96 -2.51 -5.34 -3.09
CA ILE A 96 -3.62 -4.45 -3.41
C ILE A 96 -3.85 -3.57 -2.19
N THR A 97 -3.64 -2.28 -2.33
CA THR A 97 -3.69 -1.33 -1.21
C THR A 97 -4.70 -0.24 -1.50
N LYS A 98 -5.56 0.07 -0.53
CA LYS A 98 -6.42 1.25 -0.61
C LYS A 98 -5.60 2.50 -0.35
N LEU A 99 -5.75 3.50 -1.21
CA LEU A 99 -5.07 4.79 -1.06
C LEU A 99 -5.84 5.68 -0.07
N PRO A 100 -5.14 6.50 0.75
CA PRO A 100 -5.79 7.39 1.72
C PRO A 100 -6.75 8.42 1.09
N ALA A 101 -6.49 8.83 -0.15
CA ALA A 101 -7.32 9.75 -0.90
C ALA A 101 -8.46 9.06 -1.66
N GLY A 102 -8.66 7.77 -1.44
CA GLY A 102 -9.50 6.91 -2.26
C GLY A 102 -8.70 6.28 -3.42
N GLY A 103 -9.31 5.29 -4.06
CA GLY A 103 -8.63 4.53 -5.12
C GLY A 103 -7.83 3.33 -4.62
N VAL A 104 -7.25 2.61 -5.54
CA VAL A 104 -6.55 1.34 -5.33
C VAL A 104 -5.17 1.42 -5.96
N LEU A 105 -4.15 0.98 -5.24
CA LEU A 105 -2.81 0.73 -5.76
C LEU A 105 -2.61 -0.78 -5.86
N PHE A 106 -2.31 -1.26 -7.05
CA PHE A 106 -2.01 -2.66 -7.31
C PHE A 106 -0.55 -2.82 -7.77
N THR A 107 0.18 -3.68 -7.08
CA THR A 107 1.54 -4.08 -7.48
C THR A 107 1.58 -5.58 -7.68
N LEU A 108 2.30 -6.03 -8.71
CA LEU A 108 2.44 -7.44 -9.06
C LEU A 108 3.85 -7.72 -9.56
N LYS A 109 4.45 -8.80 -9.05
CA LYS A 109 5.70 -9.37 -9.58
C LYS A 109 5.52 -10.84 -9.84
N LEU A 110 5.76 -11.24 -11.08
CA LEU A 110 5.76 -12.63 -11.51
C LEU A 110 7.14 -13.01 -12.00
N VAL A 111 7.51 -14.27 -11.77
CA VAL A 111 8.74 -14.89 -12.30
C VAL A 111 8.33 -16.12 -13.09
N GLY A 112 8.98 -16.36 -14.23
CA GLY A 112 8.73 -17.52 -15.04
C GLY A 112 9.02 -18.82 -14.28
N ASN A 113 8.12 -19.77 -14.42
CA ASN A 113 8.18 -21.07 -13.72
C ASN A 113 8.51 -22.24 -14.67
N ARG A 114 8.30 -22.02 -15.96
CA ARG A 114 8.54 -23.02 -17.00
C ARG A 114 9.19 -22.35 -18.21
N SER A 115 9.89 -23.15 -19.03
CA SER A 115 10.38 -22.68 -20.32
C SER A 115 9.30 -22.94 -21.37
N VAL A 116 8.59 -21.89 -21.76
CA VAL A 116 7.52 -21.94 -22.75
C VAL A 116 7.50 -20.67 -23.59
N LYS A 117 7.19 -20.86 -24.87
CA LYS A 117 7.02 -19.75 -25.80
C LYS A 117 5.53 -19.40 -25.91
N TRP A 118 5.19 -18.17 -25.56
CA TRP A 118 3.85 -17.63 -25.75
C TRP A 118 3.79 -16.89 -27.09
N GLY A 119 2.91 -17.34 -27.96
CA GLY A 119 2.61 -16.61 -29.19
C GLY A 119 1.87 -15.28 -28.92
N PRO A 120 1.74 -14.44 -29.95
CA PRO A 120 1.06 -13.13 -29.82
C PRO A 120 -0.45 -13.34 -29.57
N GLN A 121 -0.87 -13.10 -28.34
CA GLN A 121 -2.27 -13.17 -27.92
C GLN A 121 -2.45 -12.55 -26.52
N ARG A 122 -3.71 -12.25 -26.21
CA ARG A 122 -4.10 -11.87 -24.85
C ARG A 122 -4.12 -13.08 -23.94
N ARG A 123 -3.49 -12.97 -22.77
CA ARG A 123 -3.44 -14.06 -21.77
C ARG A 123 -3.75 -13.55 -20.39
N GLN A 124 -4.65 -14.23 -19.72
CA GLN A 124 -4.97 -13.94 -18.33
C GLN A 124 -3.82 -14.41 -17.42
N LEU A 125 -3.25 -13.49 -16.68
CA LEU A 125 -2.22 -13.76 -15.65
C LEU A 125 -2.86 -14.16 -14.33
N GLY A 126 -4.00 -13.60 -14.01
CA GLY A 126 -4.73 -13.81 -12.78
C GLY A 126 -5.93 -12.88 -12.63
N SER A 127 -6.38 -12.72 -11.40
CA SER A 127 -7.49 -11.82 -11.07
C SER A 127 -7.32 -11.17 -9.71
N ILE A 128 -7.93 -10.02 -9.54
CA ILE A 128 -8.17 -9.34 -8.27
C ILE A 128 -9.67 -9.44 -7.93
N PRO A 129 -10.07 -9.22 -6.66
CA PRO A 129 -11.48 -9.17 -6.29
C PRO A 129 -12.26 -8.16 -7.14
N ALA A 130 -13.45 -8.55 -7.60
CA ALA A 130 -14.24 -7.72 -8.51
C ALA A 130 -14.67 -6.38 -7.91
N GLU A 131 -14.88 -6.35 -6.60
CA GLU A 131 -15.19 -5.13 -5.83
C GLU A 131 -14.04 -4.12 -5.75
N LEU A 132 -12.82 -4.56 -6.08
CA LEU A 132 -11.61 -3.73 -6.15
C LEU A 132 -11.21 -3.43 -7.59
N ALA A 133 -11.95 -3.94 -8.57
CA ALA A 133 -11.67 -3.73 -9.97
C ALA A 133 -11.89 -2.26 -10.37
N PRO A 134 -11.15 -1.77 -11.38
CA PRO A 134 -11.36 -0.41 -11.86
C PRO A 134 -12.74 -0.24 -12.52
N PRO A 135 -13.34 0.95 -12.48
CA PRO A 135 -14.64 1.22 -13.07
C PRO A 135 -14.63 1.17 -14.61
N VAL A 136 -13.45 1.27 -15.20
CA VAL A 136 -13.18 1.10 -16.65
C VAL A 136 -11.94 0.23 -16.81
N ASN A 137 -11.81 -0.44 -17.94
CA ASN A 137 -10.58 -1.20 -18.22
C ASN A 137 -9.38 -0.26 -18.26
N ILE A 138 -8.33 -0.57 -17.50
CA ILE A 138 -7.12 0.21 -17.42
C ILE A 138 -5.95 -0.63 -17.94
N ALA A 139 -5.25 -0.09 -18.94
CA ALA A 139 -4.03 -0.69 -19.46
C ALA A 139 -2.82 0.17 -19.10
N VAL A 140 -1.76 -0.48 -18.66
CA VAL A 140 -0.46 0.15 -18.41
C VAL A 140 0.65 -0.65 -19.06
N MET A 141 1.77 0.01 -19.32
CA MET A 141 2.95 -0.66 -19.81
C MET A 141 3.71 -1.28 -18.62
N ALA A 142 3.71 -2.59 -18.56
CA ALA A 142 4.51 -3.36 -17.62
C ALA A 142 5.89 -3.67 -18.22
N THR A 143 6.90 -3.76 -17.37
CA THR A 143 8.21 -4.26 -17.81
C THR A 143 8.24 -5.77 -17.73
N LEU A 144 8.59 -6.40 -18.84
CA LEU A 144 8.75 -7.83 -18.96
C LEU A 144 10.19 -8.15 -19.37
N ARG A 145 10.90 -8.94 -18.58
CA ARG A 145 12.17 -9.54 -18.96
C ARG A 145 11.91 -10.88 -19.62
N THR A 146 12.38 -11.02 -20.85
CA THR A 146 12.23 -12.26 -21.62
C THR A 146 13.49 -12.48 -22.47
N GLY A 147 13.99 -13.72 -22.54
CA GLY A 147 15.21 -14.04 -23.28
C GLY A 147 16.41 -13.14 -22.92
N GLY A 148 16.50 -12.69 -21.68
CA GLY A 148 17.55 -11.79 -21.18
C GLY A 148 17.38 -10.32 -21.52
N ARG A 149 16.31 -9.90 -22.19
CA ARG A 149 16.00 -8.52 -22.57
C ARG A 149 14.81 -8.00 -21.80
N TRP A 150 14.76 -6.68 -21.56
CA TRP A 150 13.61 -5.99 -21.01
C TRP A 150 12.79 -5.40 -22.17
N GLU A 151 11.50 -5.69 -22.15
CA GLU A 151 10.53 -5.23 -23.11
C GLU A 151 9.32 -4.63 -22.39
N ALA A 152 8.63 -3.70 -23.05
CA ALA A 152 7.40 -3.13 -22.53
C ALA A 152 6.20 -3.84 -23.15
N HIS A 153 5.31 -4.36 -22.32
CA HIS A 153 4.09 -5.03 -22.74
C HIS A 153 2.88 -4.42 -22.04
N ALA A 154 1.77 -4.33 -22.75
CA ALA A 154 0.55 -3.84 -22.12
C ALA A 154 -0.02 -4.90 -21.17
N VAL A 155 -0.32 -4.48 -19.94
CA VAL A 155 -1.12 -5.26 -19.00
C VAL A 155 -2.38 -4.49 -18.69
N GLU A 156 -3.51 -5.13 -18.88
CA GLU A 156 -4.83 -4.57 -18.64
C GLU A 156 -5.43 -5.19 -17.38
N VAL A 157 -6.03 -4.36 -16.53
CA VAL A 157 -6.98 -4.81 -15.51
C VAL A 157 -8.38 -4.41 -15.97
N THR A 158 -9.23 -5.41 -16.09
CA THR A 158 -10.58 -5.23 -16.59
C THR A 158 -11.56 -4.88 -15.48
N THR A 159 -12.73 -4.38 -15.84
CA THR A 159 -13.81 -4.03 -14.90
C THR A 159 -14.34 -5.20 -14.05
N ASN A 160 -14.04 -6.42 -14.42
CA ASN A 160 -14.36 -7.62 -13.63
C ASN A 160 -13.13 -8.19 -12.88
N GLY A 161 -12.03 -7.43 -12.81
CA GLY A 161 -10.83 -7.77 -12.06
C GLY A 161 -9.88 -8.74 -12.74
N GLN A 162 -10.05 -9.08 -14.01
CA GLN A 162 -9.06 -9.90 -14.72
C GLN A 162 -7.79 -9.09 -15.01
N VAL A 163 -6.64 -9.68 -14.75
CA VAL A 163 -5.32 -9.14 -15.09
C VAL A 163 -4.82 -9.86 -16.34
N VAL A 164 -4.70 -9.15 -17.44
CA VAL A 164 -4.45 -9.69 -18.77
C VAL A 164 -3.19 -9.08 -19.35
N LEU A 165 -2.24 -9.94 -19.75
CA LEU A 165 -1.10 -9.54 -20.57
C LEU A 165 -1.54 -9.50 -22.04
N ASP A 166 -1.35 -8.39 -22.69
CA ASP A 166 -1.57 -8.22 -24.12
C ASP A 166 -0.21 -8.16 -24.82
N ASN A 167 0.21 -9.28 -25.38
CA ASN A 167 1.47 -9.36 -26.11
C ASN A 167 1.21 -9.41 -27.63
N SER A 168 1.80 -8.45 -28.32
CA SER A 168 1.76 -8.37 -29.78
C SER A 168 2.83 -9.21 -30.48
N SER A 169 3.77 -9.76 -29.72
CA SER A 169 4.90 -10.56 -30.21
C SER A 169 5.08 -11.82 -29.37
N ASP A 170 5.91 -12.73 -29.83
CA ASP A 170 6.29 -13.90 -29.06
C ASP A 170 7.00 -13.52 -27.76
N VAL A 171 6.57 -14.10 -26.65
CA VAL A 171 7.19 -13.95 -25.34
C VAL A 171 7.78 -15.29 -24.88
N GLN A 172 9.08 -15.30 -24.61
CA GLN A 172 9.73 -16.46 -24.01
C GLN A 172 9.62 -16.37 -22.50
N VAL A 173 8.78 -17.21 -21.91
CA VAL A 173 8.69 -17.39 -20.46
C VAL A 173 9.65 -18.48 -20.05
N ASP A 174 10.63 -18.18 -19.23
CA ASP A 174 11.60 -19.12 -18.68
C ASP A 174 11.92 -18.73 -17.23
N GLY A 175 12.79 -19.47 -16.56
CA GLY A 175 13.16 -19.20 -15.16
C GLY A 175 13.84 -17.84 -14.94
N THR A 176 14.20 -17.12 -16.01
CA THR A 176 14.74 -15.75 -15.95
C THR A 176 13.70 -14.68 -16.30
N ALA A 177 12.54 -15.08 -16.81
CA ALA A 177 11.47 -14.16 -17.16
C ALA A 177 10.91 -13.49 -15.90
N GLN A 178 10.72 -12.18 -15.95
CA GLN A 178 10.20 -11.39 -14.84
C GLN A 178 9.21 -10.36 -15.38
N LEU A 179 8.05 -10.29 -14.76
CA LEU A 179 7.05 -9.24 -15.03
C LEU A 179 6.87 -8.40 -13.78
N ASN A 180 7.01 -7.08 -13.94
CA ASN A 180 6.76 -6.11 -12.88
C ASN A 180 5.68 -5.13 -13.34
N LEU A 181 4.67 -4.97 -12.51
CA LEU A 181 3.52 -4.12 -12.75
C LEU A 181 3.27 -3.26 -11.51
N THR A 182 2.96 -1.99 -11.73
CA THR A 182 2.40 -1.10 -10.71
C THR A 182 1.37 -0.21 -11.40
N MET A 183 0.17 -0.16 -10.87
CA MET A 183 -0.92 0.67 -11.39
C MET A 183 -1.82 1.16 -10.27
N ASN A 184 -2.58 2.22 -10.54
CA ASN A 184 -3.56 2.77 -9.61
C ASN A 184 -4.81 3.25 -10.35
N TRP A 185 -5.95 3.27 -9.65
CA TRP A 185 -7.24 3.76 -10.13
C TRP A 185 -8.12 4.29 -8.99
#